data_ad7ece28ddea450ba24d0ef8ef8a89f6
#
_entry.id   ad7ece28ddea450ba24d0ef8ef8a89f6
#
_cell.length_a   1.000
_cell.length_b   1.000
_cell.length_c   1.000
_cell.angle_alpha   90.00
_cell.angle_beta   90.00
_cell.angle_gamma   90.00
#
_symmetry.space_group_name_H-M   'P 1'
#
loop_
_entity.id
_entity.type
_entity.pdbx_description
1 polymer ?
#
loop_
_entity_poly.entity_id
_entity_poly.type
_entity_poly.pdbx_seq_one_letter_code
_entity_poly.pdbx_strand_id
1 'polypeptide(L)'
;MRKIFTLLVAISILAVACDKETPAPTPNEPLTVESVTITPSTYELLIGESIQLEGSVLPEGVNYTAEWLSTNSDVVTVDNNGLATGVASGTAIIMLKAGEKTGSATINVVGVAVESITLEKHELELTEGEQYTLRATVLPDNADNKSITWSSSDPTIATVSGSGQISALRAGDVTITAKAGQKEDSCAVTISAAPLSVGDFYYSDGTWSQSLDGGKEVIGVVFYVGDITQHDPLLKAEHPHCTHGLVVALDEQIETGWQTNYQTFNNTVGNWVVQNTEYETITSGYNLEDNLNRPMGYHNTKAIEAFNSAEENAAWRVEAVDYVVNYRSQVAAPETSSGWYLGSSKEMSLLVSGEYGQNIWDIRDQGISVENKKQVNKRLAMIEGALQIGTQIPVMMFYWTSTEFSWEYAGLMMPMNGQMPQGFKSDNVAFYTARAILAF
;
A
#
# COMPACT_ATOMS: atom_id res chain seq x y z
N MET A 1 27.01 53.41 9.22
CA MET A 1 27.30 54.83 9.66
C MET A 1 28.26 54.78 10.80
N ARG A 2 29.45 55.33 10.58
CA ARG A 2 30.51 55.53 11.58
C ARG A 2 30.03 56.38 12.73
N LYS A 3 30.34 56.03 13.97
CA LYS A 3 30.53 56.97 15.06
C LYS A 3 31.74 56.61 15.92
N ILE A 4 32.72 57.43 15.77
CA ILE A 4 33.91 57.64 16.58
C ILE A 4 33.49 58.36 17.89
N PHE A 5 34.07 57.99 19.06
CA PHE A 5 34.14 58.80 20.23
C PHE A 5 35.43 58.42 21.00
N THR A 6 36.40 59.18 20.88
CA THR A 6 37.03 60.32 21.53
C THR A 6 37.45 60.10 22.99
N LEU A 7 38.74 60.06 23.11
CA LEU A 7 39.66 60.15 24.25
C LEU A 7 39.30 61.24 25.23
N LEU A 8 39.38 60.99 26.52
CA LEU A 8 39.51 62.07 27.53
C LEU A 8 40.64 61.72 28.50
N VAL A 9 41.68 62.58 28.41
CA VAL A 9 42.82 62.68 29.34
C VAL A 9 42.36 63.51 30.55
N ALA A 10 42.65 63.06 31.73
CA ALA A 10 42.56 63.86 32.91
C ALA A 10 43.88 63.81 33.71
N ILE A 11 44.51 64.98 33.72
CA ILE A 11 45.69 65.36 34.54
C ILE A 11 45.21 65.82 35.93
N SER A 12 45.81 65.37 37.01
CA SER A 12 45.90 66.16 38.23
C SER A 12 46.90 65.55 39.21
N ILE A 13 47.87 66.25 39.36
CA ILE A 13 48.34 67.11 40.51
C ILE A 13 49.04 66.34 41.63
N LEU A 14 50.39 66.67 41.78
CA LEU A 14 51.27 66.35 42.84
C LEU A 14 50.77 66.92 44.19
N ALA A 15 50.94 66.14 45.23
CA ALA A 15 51.13 66.65 46.56
C ALA A 15 52.30 65.92 47.20
N VAL A 16 53.32 66.69 47.54
CA VAL A 16 54.52 66.31 48.29
C VAL A 16 54.17 66.18 49.76
N ALA A 17 54.48 65.07 50.40
CA ALA A 17 54.66 65.01 51.85
C ALA A 17 55.66 63.90 52.27
N CYS A 18 56.78 64.35 52.65
CA CYS A 18 57.66 63.98 53.72
C CYS A 18 57.94 62.49 54.11
N ASP A 19 59.23 62.21 54.11
CA ASP A 19 59.96 61.07 54.50
C ASP A 19 59.46 60.21 55.69
N LYS A 20 59.33 58.93 55.40
CA LYS A 20 59.78 57.84 56.34
C LYS A 20 60.59 56.84 55.57
N GLU A 21 61.79 56.61 55.94
CA GLU A 21 62.67 55.57 55.45
C GLU A 21 61.91 54.22 55.52
N THR A 22 61.57 53.71 54.40
CA THR A 22 61.15 52.31 54.23
C THR A 22 62.44 51.48 54.17
N PRO A 23 62.52 50.36 54.90
CA PRO A 23 63.69 49.47 54.80
C PRO A 23 63.77 48.97 53.34
N ALA A 24 64.99 48.85 52.83
CA ALA A 24 65.26 48.31 51.49
C ALA A 24 64.54 46.96 51.30
N PRO A 25 63.95 46.71 50.11
CA PRO A 25 63.35 45.44 49.88
C PRO A 25 64.36 44.31 49.97
N THR A 26 64.05 43.27 50.75
CA THR A 26 64.82 42.05 50.82
C THR A 26 64.89 41.44 49.41
N PRO A 27 66.08 41.07 48.93
CA PRO A 27 66.22 40.44 47.65
C PRO A 27 65.63 39.02 47.69
N ASN A 28 64.73 38.71 46.78
CA ASN A 28 64.28 37.34 46.37
C ASN A 28 63.20 36.64 47.21
N GLU A 29 62.03 37.18 47.28
CA GLU A 29 60.89 36.26 47.26
C GLU A 29 60.53 36.02 45.82
N PRO A 30 60.39 34.74 45.38
CA PRO A 30 59.95 34.45 44.02
C PRO A 30 58.54 35.00 43.86
N LEU A 31 58.32 35.77 42.77
CA LEU A 31 57.01 36.27 42.39
C LEU A 31 56.07 35.09 42.31
N THR A 32 54.95 35.11 43.01
CA THR A 32 53.91 34.09 42.95
C THR A 32 52.74 34.64 42.11
N VAL A 33 52.03 33.75 41.42
CA VAL A 33 50.84 34.11 40.66
C VAL A 33 49.74 34.60 41.60
N GLU A 34 49.31 35.84 41.43
CA GLU A 34 48.24 36.45 42.21
C GLU A 34 46.87 36.33 41.60
N SER A 35 46.80 36.51 40.27
CA SER A 35 45.53 36.36 39.50
C SER A 35 45.76 35.85 38.11
N VAL A 36 44.73 35.19 37.58
CA VAL A 36 44.62 34.72 36.18
C VAL A 36 43.28 35.17 35.64
N THR A 37 43.28 35.79 34.47
CA THR A 37 42.08 36.21 33.79
C THR A 37 42.09 35.71 32.35
N ILE A 38 40.90 35.48 31.79
CA ILE A 38 40.73 35.09 30.37
C ILE A 38 39.85 36.15 29.71
N THR A 39 40.21 36.55 28.50
CA THR A 39 39.46 37.50 27.68
C THR A 39 39.19 36.89 26.30
N PRO A 40 37.93 36.92 25.83
CA PRO A 40 36.73 37.33 26.55
C PRO A 40 36.32 36.32 27.64
N SER A 41 35.62 36.77 28.68
CA SER A 41 35.16 35.93 29.80
C SER A 41 33.91 35.13 29.45
N THR A 42 33.17 35.54 28.40
CA THR A 42 32.01 34.84 27.83
C THR A 42 32.00 35.02 26.33
N TYR A 43 31.65 33.96 25.62
CA TYR A 43 31.52 33.99 24.15
C TYR A 43 30.50 32.96 23.65
N GLU A 44 29.91 33.24 22.49
CA GLU A 44 29.02 32.33 21.78
C GLU A 44 29.64 31.89 20.46
N LEU A 45 29.68 30.59 20.18
CA LEU A 45 30.21 29.98 18.99
C LEU A 45 29.11 29.20 18.27
N LEU A 46 29.16 29.11 16.94
CA LEU A 46 28.50 28.05 16.22
C LEU A 46 29.34 26.77 16.26
N ILE A 47 28.71 25.63 16.05
CA ILE A 47 29.41 24.35 15.89
C ILE A 47 30.46 24.49 14.78
N GLY A 48 31.71 24.11 15.04
CA GLY A 48 32.84 24.20 14.12
C GLY A 48 33.54 25.54 14.09
N GLU A 49 33.03 26.59 14.75
CA GLU A 49 33.72 27.86 14.86
C GLU A 49 34.75 27.83 16.01
N SER A 50 35.75 28.71 15.91
CA SER A 50 36.82 28.83 16.92
C SER A 50 37.03 30.27 17.32
N ILE A 51 37.44 30.47 18.58
CA ILE A 51 37.85 31.75 19.13
C ILE A 51 39.20 31.62 19.80
N GLN A 52 40.09 32.61 19.59
CA GLN A 52 41.31 32.74 20.35
C GLN A 52 40.99 33.42 21.69
N LEU A 53 41.23 32.71 22.77
CA LEU A 53 41.15 33.23 24.14
C LEU A 53 42.54 33.76 24.55
N GLU A 54 42.55 34.93 25.17
CA GLU A 54 43.77 35.53 25.69
C GLU A 54 43.83 35.39 27.22
N GLY A 55 44.88 34.75 27.73
CA GLY A 55 45.14 34.61 29.14
C GLY A 55 46.06 35.72 29.64
N SER A 56 45.73 36.37 30.78
CA SER A 56 46.59 37.30 31.47
C SER A 56 46.88 36.82 32.89
N VAL A 57 48.14 36.86 33.26
CA VAL A 57 48.62 36.42 34.59
C VAL A 57 49.35 37.57 35.27
N LEU A 58 49.00 37.88 36.50
CA LEU A 58 49.63 38.93 37.29
C LEU A 58 50.33 38.34 38.51
N PRO A 59 51.45 38.98 38.97
CA PRO A 59 52.14 40.15 38.36
C PRO A 59 52.86 39.70 37.04
N GLU A 60 53.11 40.69 36.17
CA GLU A 60 53.92 40.46 34.96
C GLU A 60 55.34 39.96 35.34
N GLY A 61 55.87 39.00 34.52
CA GLY A 61 57.21 38.43 34.74
C GLY A 61 57.27 37.29 35.74
N VAL A 62 56.16 36.87 36.35
CA VAL A 62 56.09 35.65 37.15
C VAL A 62 56.33 34.41 36.32
N ASN A 63 57.16 33.47 36.83
CA ASN A 63 57.35 32.18 36.15
C ASN A 63 56.24 31.23 36.52
N TYR A 64 55.54 30.70 35.53
CA TYR A 64 54.50 29.72 35.69
C TYR A 64 54.39 28.76 34.47
N THR A 65 53.77 27.61 34.69
CA THR A 65 53.34 26.72 33.61
C THR A 65 51.86 26.99 33.36
N ALA A 66 51.51 27.32 32.12
CA ALA A 66 50.14 27.53 31.72
C ALA A 66 49.52 26.21 31.23
N GLU A 67 48.30 25.92 31.71
CA GLU A 67 47.53 24.77 31.27
C GLU A 67 46.11 25.22 30.95
N TRP A 68 45.69 25.03 29.66
CA TRP A 68 44.32 25.26 29.20
C TRP A 68 43.50 24.00 29.34
N LEU A 69 42.33 24.11 29.94
CA LEU A 69 41.42 22.98 30.18
C LEU A 69 39.99 23.35 29.81
N SER A 70 39.26 22.39 29.23
CA SER A 70 37.81 22.50 29.05
C SER A 70 37.10 21.61 30.09
N THR A 71 36.04 22.12 30.71
CA THR A 71 35.21 21.33 31.63
C THR A 71 34.36 20.31 30.89
N ASN A 72 34.18 20.49 29.55
CA ASN A 72 33.45 19.57 28.69
C ASN A 72 34.02 19.63 27.27
N SER A 73 34.97 18.75 26.99
CA SER A 73 35.63 18.67 25.68
C SER A 73 34.69 18.16 24.54
N ASP A 74 33.57 17.54 24.88
CA ASP A 74 32.55 17.13 23.90
C ASP A 74 31.74 18.33 23.36
N VAL A 75 31.74 19.46 24.13
CA VAL A 75 31.08 20.71 23.75
C VAL A 75 32.08 21.72 23.20
N VAL A 76 33.21 21.94 23.88
CA VAL A 76 34.28 22.85 23.47
C VAL A 76 35.62 22.21 23.72
N THR A 77 36.47 22.11 22.71
CA THR A 77 37.88 21.78 22.87
C THR A 77 38.69 23.06 22.98
N VAL A 78 39.82 23.02 23.72
CA VAL A 78 40.79 24.11 23.77
C VAL A 78 42.19 23.56 23.56
N ASP A 79 43.02 24.23 22.77
CA ASP A 79 44.43 23.86 22.57
C ASP A 79 45.35 24.55 23.59
N ASN A 80 46.65 24.19 23.56
CA ASN A 80 47.66 24.76 24.46
C ASN A 80 47.90 26.25 24.25
N ASN A 81 47.40 26.86 23.19
CA ASN A 81 47.51 28.26 22.86
C ASN A 81 46.26 29.07 23.23
N GLY A 82 45.21 28.40 23.75
CA GLY A 82 43.96 29.04 24.10
C GLY A 82 42.98 29.17 22.93
N LEU A 83 43.21 28.44 21.81
CA LEU A 83 42.22 28.37 20.71
C LEU A 83 41.09 27.42 21.10
N ALA A 84 39.93 27.98 21.41
CA ALA A 84 38.73 27.25 21.79
C ALA A 84 37.86 26.99 20.54
N THR A 85 37.43 25.73 20.32
CA THR A 85 36.62 25.31 19.17
C THR A 85 35.32 24.65 19.63
N GLY A 86 34.17 25.11 19.10
CA GLY A 86 32.86 24.52 19.34
C GLY A 86 32.71 23.18 18.66
N VAL A 87 32.39 22.11 19.41
CA VAL A 87 32.23 20.73 18.89
C VAL A 87 30.77 20.33 18.81
N ALA A 88 30.00 20.60 19.87
CA ALA A 88 28.58 20.29 19.93
C ALA A 88 27.83 21.38 20.72
N SER A 89 26.52 21.51 20.51
CA SER A 89 25.70 22.48 21.23
C SER A 89 25.70 22.24 22.74
N GLY A 90 25.85 23.31 23.53
CA GLY A 90 25.94 23.25 24.98
C GLY A 90 26.81 24.36 25.55
N THR A 91 27.13 24.26 26.82
CA THR A 91 28.00 25.22 27.52
C THR A 91 29.19 24.50 28.12
N ALA A 92 30.37 25.04 27.92
CA ALA A 92 31.60 24.61 28.58
C ALA A 92 32.32 25.79 29.21
N ILE A 93 33.02 25.55 30.31
CA ILE A 93 33.91 26.51 30.92
C ILE A 93 35.36 26.17 30.53
N ILE A 94 36.02 27.13 29.88
CA ILE A 94 37.45 27.03 29.58
C ILE A 94 38.22 27.64 30.73
N MET A 95 39.20 26.93 31.20
CA MET A 95 40.05 27.35 32.32
C MET A 95 41.50 27.48 31.88
N LEU A 96 42.16 28.54 32.35
CA LEU A 96 43.61 28.68 32.29
C LEU A 96 44.15 28.58 33.70
N LYS A 97 44.92 27.53 33.97
CA LYS A 97 45.61 27.32 35.22
C LYS A 97 47.04 27.83 35.11
N ALA A 98 47.44 28.65 36.08
CA ALA A 98 48.82 29.11 36.24
C ALA A 98 49.20 29.02 37.71
N GLY A 99 50.10 28.10 38.06
CA GLY A 99 50.39 27.77 39.43
C GLY A 99 49.16 27.29 40.22
N GLU A 100 48.84 27.96 41.33
CA GLU A 100 47.66 27.65 42.18
C GLU A 100 46.39 28.45 41.75
N LYS A 101 46.50 29.35 40.77
CA LYS A 101 45.41 30.23 40.34
C LYS A 101 44.83 29.78 39.05
N THR A 102 43.51 30.05 38.88
CA THR A 102 42.77 29.69 37.69
C THR A 102 41.89 30.86 37.23
N GLY A 103 41.97 31.19 35.93
CA GLY A 103 41.01 32.05 35.24
C GLY A 103 40.01 31.19 34.53
N SER A 104 38.81 31.74 34.23
CA SER A 104 37.77 31.01 33.50
C SER A 104 37.06 31.87 32.47
N ALA A 105 36.63 31.25 31.39
CA ALA A 105 35.76 31.81 30.40
C ALA A 105 34.61 30.82 30.11
N THR A 106 33.39 31.33 29.94
CA THR A 106 32.22 30.53 29.57
C THR A 106 31.99 30.60 28.08
N ILE A 107 32.02 29.48 27.42
CA ILE A 107 31.70 29.36 25.98
C ILE A 107 30.37 28.65 25.84
N ASN A 108 29.43 29.30 25.15
CA ASN A 108 28.15 28.71 24.75
C ASN A 108 28.21 28.35 23.27
N VAL A 109 28.00 27.06 22.93
CA VAL A 109 27.97 26.62 21.55
C VAL A 109 26.52 26.43 21.15
N VAL A 110 26.08 27.12 20.13
CA VAL A 110 24.72 27.06 19.57
C VAL A 110 24.74 26.36 18.25
N GLY A 111 23.75 25.49 18.05
CA GLY A 111 23.57 24.79 16.79
C GLY A 111 22.77 25.64 15.79
N VAL A 112 22.96 25.37 14.50
CA VAL A 112 22.14 25.93 13.45
C VAL A 112 20.87 25.09 13.32
N ALA A 113 19.76 25.65 13.76
CA ALA A 113 18.46 24.99 13.69
C ALA A 113 17.90 25.00 12.27
N VAL A 114 16.99 24.02 11.98
CA VAL A 114 16.18 24.06 10.75
C VAL A 114 15.22 25.25 10.81
N GLU A 115 15.26 26.10 9.78
CA GLU A 115 14.39 27.26 9.61
C GLU A 115 13.16 26.93 8.77
N SER A 116 13.30 26.07 7.77
CA SER A 116 12.19 25.60 6.94
C SER A 116 12.45 24.23 6.34
N ILE A 117 11.36 23.53 6.06
CA ILE A 117 11.29 22.37 5.16
C ILE A 117 10.25 22.69 4.10
N THR A 118 10.51 22.32 2.85
CA THR A 118 9.59 22.56 1.73
C THR A 118 9.54 21.34 0.83
N LEU A 119 8.34 20.87 0.52
CA LEU A 119 8.09 19.79 -0.43
C LEU A 119 8.12 20.30 -1.86
N GLU A 120 8.53 19.46 -2.81
CA GLU A 120 8.51 19.80 -4.24
C GLU A 120 7.09 19.88 -4.80
N LYS A 121 6.11 19.22 -4.14
CA LYS A 121 4.69 19.24 -4.48
C LYS A 121 3.83 19.29 -3.21
N HIS A 122 2.71 20.00 -3.28
CA HIS A 122 1.71 20.08 -2.22
C HIS A 122 0.40 19.36 -2.58
N GLU A 123 0.27 18.98 -3.86
CA GLU A 123 -0.82 18.17 -4.40
C GLU A 123 -0.23 17.09 -5.31
N LEU A 124 -0.75 15.87 -5.23
CA LEU A 124 -0.31 14.73 -6.02
C LEU A 124 -1.50 13.82 -6.32
N GLU A 125 -1.65 13.43 -7.57
CA GLU A 125 -2.61 12.42 -8.00
C GLU A 125 -1.86 11.13 -8.34
N LEU A 126 -2.34 10.01 -7.81
CA LEU A 126 -1.82 8.66 -8.08
C LEU A 126 -2.98 7.72 -8.38
N THR A 127 -2.66 6.62 -9.03
CA THR A 127 -3.56 5.47 -9.17
C THR A 127 -3.16 4.37 -8.18
N GLU A 128 -4.09 3.60 -7.70
CA GLU A 128 -3.83 2.43 -6.84
C GLU A 128 -2.75 1.53 -7.46
N GLY A 129 -1.75 1.15 -6.66
CA GLY A 129 -0.57 0.39 -7.08
C GLY A 129 0.60 1.24 -7.57
N GLU A 130 0.42 2.53 -7.82
CA GLU A 130 1.52 3.42 -8.22
C GLU A 130 2.43 3.81 -7.05
N GLN A 131 3.66 4.17 -7.40
CA GLN A 131 4.65 4.68 -6.46
C GLN A 131 5.19 6.03 -6.94
N TYR A 132 5.43 6.94 -5.99
CA TYR A 132 6.03 8.25 -6.25
C TYR A 132 7.01 8.61 -5.14
N THR A 133 8.16 9.18 -5.49
CA THR A 133 9.12 9.68 -4.49
C THR A 133 8.98 11.19 -4.36
N LEU A 134 8.37 11.62 -3.26
CA LEU A 134 8.21 13.02 -2.90
C LEU A 134 9.50 13.54 -2.26
N ARG A 135 10.01 14.66 -2.76
CA ARG A 135 11.25 15.26 -2.28
C ARG A 135 10.99 16.45 -1.37
N ALA A 136 11.85 16.63 -0.40
CA ALA A 136 11.83 17.77 0.51
C ALA A 136 13.19 18.48 0.53
N THR A 137 13.15 19.80 0.68
CA THR A 137 14.34 20.65 0.86
C THR A 137 14.31 21.23 2.27
N VAL A 138 15.40 21.11 2.99
CA VAL A 138 15.57 21.62 4.35
C VAL A 138 16.55 22.79 4.33
N LEU A 139 16.19 23.91 4.90
CA LEU A 139 17.03 25.10 5.00
C LEU A 139 17.24 25.50 6.47
N PRO A 140 18.38 26.18 6.77
CA PRO A 140 19.50 26.45 5.89
C PRO A 140 20.33 25.20 5.58
N ASP A 141 21.17 25.24 4.53
CA ASP A 141 21.99 24.09 4.11
C ASP A 141 22.99 23.64 5.18
N ASN A 142 23.41 24.55 6.06
CA ASN A 142 24.30 24.27 7.18
C ASN A 142 23.57 23.95 8.51
N ALA A 143 22.27 23.64 8.47
CA ALA A 143 21.57 23.17 9.66
C ALA A 143 22.20 21.86 10.18
N ASP A 144 22.40 21.76 11.51
CA ASP A 144 23.12 20.66 12.13
C ASP A 144 22.42 19.31 12.02
N ASN A 145 21.06 19.33 12.05
CA ASN A 145 20.27 18.13 11.89
C ASN A 145 19.18 18.35 10.83
N LYS A 146 19.43 17.83 9.62
CA LYS A 146 18.49 17.86 8.48
C LYS A 146 17.72 16.56 8.30
N SER A 147 17.70 15.69 9.30
CA SER A 147 16.94 14.43 9.24
C SER A 147 15.47 14.69 9.05
N ILE A 148 14.88 14.03 8.03
CA ILE A 148 13.46 14.16 7.70
C ILE A 148 12.73 12.92 8.20
N THR A 149 11.63 13.13 8.91
CA THR A 149 10.68 12.09 9.28
C THR A 149 9.44 12.25 8.42
N TRP A 150 9.02 11.17 7.78
CA TRP A 150 7.83 11.10 6.95
C TRP A 150 6.69 10.39 7.66
N SER A 151 5.46 10.84 7.43
CA SER A 151 4.26 10.19 7.94
C SER A 151 3.10 10.31 6.96
N SER A 152 2.21 9.32 7.01
CA SER A 152 0.93 9.30 6.31
C SER A 152 -0.20 9.48 7.31
N SER A 153 -1.22 10.26 6.96
CA SER A 153 -2.42 10.43 7.79
C SER A 153 -3.27 9.15 7.83
N ASP A 154 -3.19 8.32 6.78
CA ASP A 154 -3.83 7.01 6.71
C ASP A 154 -2.94 5.99 5.98
N PRO A 155 -2.19 5.16 6.73
CA PRO A 155 -1.34 4.13 6.13
C PRO A 155 -2.08 3.01 5.39
N THR A 156 -3.40 2.91 5.51
CA THR A 156 -4.23 1.95 4.77
C THR A 156 -4.54 2.44 3.35
N ILE A 157 -4.50 3.76 3.12
CA ILE A 157 -4.66 4.40 1.81
C ILE A 157 -3.30 4.54 1.11
N ALA A 158 -2.30 5.10 1.80
CA ALA A 158 -0.93 5.17 1.30
C ALA A 158 0.10 5.07 2.42
N THR A 159 1.20 4.39 2.15
CA THR A 159 2.39 4.41 3.02
C THR A 159 3.44 5.34 2.46
N VAL A 160 4.35 5.81 3.33
CA VAL A 160 5.53 6.58 2.94
C VAL A 160 6.77 6.02 3.63
N SER A 161 7.85 5.83 2.87
CA SER A 161 9.14 5.36 3.40
C SER A 161 9.95 6.50 4.03
N GLY A 162 11.02 6.16 4.77
CA GLY A 162 11.98 7.15 5.30
C GLY A 162 12.71 7.97 4.22
N SER A 163 12.67 7.56 2.96
CA SER A 163 13.22 8.29 1.82
C SER A 163 12.17 9.15 1.06
N GLY A 164 10.93 9.22 1.55
CA GLY A 164 9.85 9.95 0.90
C GLY A 164 9.15 9.19 -0.24
N GLN A 165 9.42 7.88 -0.41
CA GLN A 165 8.69 7.07 -1.39
C GLN A 165 7.30 6.74 -0.87
N ILE A 166 6.29 7.25 -1.57
CA ILE A 166 4.86 7.00 -1.37
C ILE A 166 4.49 5.75 -2.15
N SER A 167 3.72 4.85 -1.54
CA SER A 167 3.08 3.71 -2.21
C SER A 167 1.58 3.84 -2.07
N ALA A 168 0.86 3.99 -3.19
CA ALA A 168 -0.59 4.08 -3.26
C ALA A 168 -1.18 2.68 -3.08
N LEU A 169 -1.91 2.43 -1.99
CA LEU A 169 -2.43 1.10 -1.66
C LEU A 169 -3.90 0.95 -2.00
N ARG A 170 -4.70 2.01 -1.84
CA ARG A 170 -6.14 2.01 -2.04
C ARG A 170 -6.62 3.41 -2.44
N ALA A 171 -7.71 3.47 -3.23
CA ALA A 171 -8.37 4.71 -3.58
C ALA A 171 -8.84 5.49 -2.34
N GLY A 172 -8.64 6.80 -2.36
CA GLY A 172 -8.98 7.73 -1.27
C GLY A 172 -8.04 8.92 -1.20
N ASP A 173 -8.33 9.82 -0.26
CA ASP A 173 -7.53 11.00 0.00
C ASP A 173 -6.67 10.81 1.25
N VAL A 174 -5.41 11.21 1.18
CA VAL A 174 -4.46 11.08 2.28
C VAL A 174 -3.48 12.25 2.28
N THR A 175 -2.99 12.63 3.45
CA THR A 175 -1.95 13.68 3.59
C THR A 175 -0.62 13.03 3.95
N ILE A 176 0.42 13.32 3.18
CA ILE A 176 1.80 12.94 3.49
C ILE A 176 2.52 14.14 4.07
N THR A 177 3.10 13.97 5.26
CA THR A 177 3.79 15.05 5.99
C THR A 177 5.27 14.71 6.13
N ALA A 178 6.12 15.70 5.83
CA ALA A 178 7.55 15.67 6.09
C ALA A 178 7.89 16.62 7.24
N LYS A 179 8.67 16.17 8.22
CA LYS A 179 9.07 16.94 9.38
C LYS A 179 10.60 16.92 9.56
N ALA A 180 11.18 18.11 9.73
CA ALA A 180 12.59 18.29 10.10
C ALA A 180 12.71 19.25 11.28
N GLY A 181 13.27 18.80 12.41
CA GLY A 181 13.28 19.56 13.65
C GLY A 181 11.87 19.91 14.12
N GLN A 182 11.56 21.21 14.23
CA GLN A 182 10.22 21.71 14.59
C GLN A 182 9.41 22.21 13.39
N LYS A 183 9.93 22.01 12.16
CA LYS A 183 9.29 22.45 10.93
C LYS A 183 8.69 21.29 10.20
N GLU A 184 7.54 21.53 9.56
CA GLU A 184 6.84 20.53 8.76
C GLU A 184 6.23 21.13 7.51
N ASP A 185 6.03 20.29 6.50
CA ASP A 185 5.32 20.62 5.26
C ASP A 185 4.54 19.39 4.79
N SER A 186 3.45 19.58 4.05
CA SER A 186 2.51 18.52 3.72
C SER A 186 2.09 18.54 2.25
N CYS A 187 1.82 17.35 1.73
CA CYS A 187 1.27 17.12 0.40
C CYS A 187 -0.07 16.38 0.51
N ALA A 188 -1.11 16.95 -0.09
CA ALA A 188 -2.38 16.24 -0.29
C ALA A 188 -2.22 15.25 -1.44
N VAL A 189 -2.55 13.98 -1.20
CA VAL A 189 -2.46 12.92 -2.21
C VAL A 189 -3.85 12.34 -2.43
N THR A 190 -4.34 12.42 -3.67
CA THR A 190 -5.58 11.79 -4.11
C THR A 190 -5.24 10.53 -4.87
N ILE A 191 -5.73 9.38 -4.42
CA ILE A 191 -5.52 8.09 -5.08
C ILE A 191 -6.83 7.67 -5.74
N SER A 192 -6.77 7.50 -7.06
CA SER A 192 -7.86 6.93 -7.85
C SER A 192 -7.80 5.42 -7.82
N ALA A 193 -8.96 4.74 -7.90
CA ALA A 193 -9.00 3.29 -8.07
C ALA A 193 -8.29 2.89 -9.37
N ALA A 194 -7.56 1.79 -9.33
CA ALA A 194 -7.00 1.21 -10.55
C ALA A 194 -8.13 0.79 -11.50
N PRO A 195 -7.93 0.88 -12.82
CA PRO A 195 -8.87 0.34 -13.78
C PRO A 195 -9.14 -1.14 -13.48
N LEU A 196 -10.43 -1.53 -13.59
CA LEU A 196 -10.83 -2.91 -13.41
C LEU A 196 -10.02 -3.85 -14.31
N SER A 197 -9.53 -4.94 -13.74
CA SER A 197 -8.69 -5.91 -14.43
C SER A 197 -9.03 -7.35 -14.03
N VAL A 198 -8.72 -8.28 -14.93
CA VAL A 198 -8.78 -9.71 -14.60
C VAL A 198 -7.82 -10.01 -13.45
N GLY A 199 -8.31 -10.71 -12.43
CA GLY A 199 -7.58 -11.01 -11.23
C GLY A 199 -7.85 -10.05 -10.07
N ASP A 200 -8.67 -9.02 -10.25
CA ASP A 200 -9.08 -8.18 -9.12
C ASP A 200 -9.92 -8.97 -8.14
N PHE A 201 -9.73 -8.69 -6.85
CA PHE A 201 -10.54 -9.25 -5.77
C PHE A 201 -11.88 -8.53 -5.74
N TYR A 202 -12.98 -9.29 -5.68
CA TYR A 202 -14.32 -8.76 -5.60
C TYR A 202 -14.91 -8.99 -4.21
N TYR A 203 -15.50 -7.95 -3.62
CA TYR A 203 -15.92 -7.93 -2.23
C TYR A 203 -17.44 -7.99 -2.07
N SER A 204 -17.88 -8.39 -0.88
CA SER A 204 -19.31 -8.49 -0.51
C SER A 204 -20.05 -7.15 -0.53
N ASP A 205 -19.33 -6.02 -0.54
CA ASP A 205 -19.89 -4.67 -0.67
C ASP A 205 -20.02 -4.18 -2.14
N GLY A 206 -19.67 -5.01 -3.12
CA GLY A 206 -19.76 -4.68 -4.56
C GLY A 206 -18.55 -3.91 -5.10
N THR A 207 -17.53 -3.70 -4.30
CA THR A 207 -16.28 -3.07 -4.74
C THR A 207 -15.24 -4.09 -5.17
N TRP A 208 -14.18 -3.63 -5.82
CA TRP A 208 -13.04 -4.46 -6.23
C TRP A 208 -11.72 -3.76 -6.02
N SER A 209 -10.63 -4.52 -5.96
CA SER A 209 -9.27 -3.97 -5.90
C SER A 209 -8.21 -4.95 -6.38
N GLN A 210 -7.06 -4.44 -6.80
CA GLN A 210 -5.89 -5.25 -7.21
C GLN A 210 -5.16 -5.89 -6.03
N SER A 211 -5.33 -5.36 -4.83
CA SER A 211 -4.72 -5.84 -3.58
C SER A 211 -5.79 -6.31 -2.60
N LEU A 212 -5.50 -7.32 -1.80
CA LEU A 212 -6.41 -7.74 -0.73
C LEU A 212 -6.62 -6.61 0.29
N ASP A 213 -7.86 -6.25 0.51
CA ASP A 213 -8.28 -5.33 1.58
C ASP A 213 -8.69 -6.17 2.80
N GLY A 214 -7.84 -6.21 3.84
CA GLY A 214 -8.10 -6.96 5.06
C GLY A 214 -9.30 -6.47 5.90
N GLY A 215 -9.91 -5.34 5.53
CA GLY A 215 -11.13 -4.81 6.14
C GLY A 215 -12.41 -5.23 5.43
N LYS A 216 -12.32 -5.94 4.30
CA LYS A 216 -13.46 -6.35 3.48
C LYS A 216 -13.50 -7.87 3.28
N GLU A 217 -14.70 -8.40 3.14
CA GLU A 217 -14.93 -9.80 2.84
C GLU A 217 -14.81 -10.03 1.32
N VAL A 218 -13.80 -10.82 0.91
CA VAL A 218 -13.64 -11.24 -0.49
C VAL A 218 -14.62 -12.37 -0.77
N ILE A 219 -15.42 -12.24 -1.82
CA ILE A 219 -16.39 -13.26 -2.25
C ILE A 219 -16.05 -13.89 -3.60
N GLY A 220 -15.12 -13.30 -4.36
CA GLY A 220 -14.71 -13.85 -5.65
C GLY A 220 -13.54 -13.12 -6.27
N VAL A 221 -13.16 -13.58 -7.47
CA VAL A 221 -12.10 -13.00 -8.30
C VAL A 221 -12.63 -12.69 -9.68
N VAL A 222 -12.35 -11.48 -10.17
CA VAL A 222 -12.74 -11.04 -11.52
C VAL A 222 -12.01 -11.90 -12.56
N PHE A 223 -12.74 -12.52 -13.48
CA PHE A 223 -12.14 -13.32 -14.54
C PHE A 223 -12.40 -12.80 -15.96
N TYR A 224 -13.32 -11.86 -16.10
CA TYR A 224 -13.61 -11.20 -17.35
C TYR A 224 -14.02 -9.75 -17.11
N VAL A 225 -13.54 -8.84 -17.94
CA VAL A 225 -13.89 -7.42 -17.94
C VAL A 225 -14.58 -7.08 -19.24
N GLY A 226 -15.82 -6.66 -19.16
CA GLY A 226 -16.64 -6.29 -20.31
C GLY A 226 -18.13 -6.50 -20.06
N ASP A 227 -18.96 -5.81 -20.85
CA ASP A 227 -20.41 -5.87 -20.76
C ASP A 227 -20.96 -7.11 -21.46
N ILE A 228 -21.54 -8.03 -20.69
CA ILE A 228 -22.23 -9.23 -21.18
C ILE A 228 -23.73 -9.05 -21.26
N THR A 229 -24.31 -7.99 -20.69
CA THR A 229 -25.78 -7.77 -20.64
C THR A 229 -26.39 -7.62 -22.02
N GLN A 230 -25.60 -7.23 -23.03
CA GLN A 230 -26.09 -7.09 -24.42
C GLN A 230 -26.56 -8.41 -25.04
N HIS A 231 -26.13 -9.54 -24.49
CA HIS A 231 -26.40 -10.88 -25.01
C HIS A 231 -27.34 -11.70 -24.14
N ASP A 232 -27.61 -11.26 -22.90
CA ASP A 232 -28.58 -11.84 -21.97
C ASP A 232 -29.68 -10.81 -21.66
N PRO A 233 -30.84 -10.88 -22.38
CA PRO A 233 -31.92 -9.90 -22.20
C PRO A 233 -32.52 -9.90 -20.79
N LEU A 234 -32.53 -11.04 -20.10
CA LEU A 234 -33.05 -11.16 -18.75
C LEU A 234 -32.10 -10.47 -17.75
N LEU A 235 -30.79 -10.74 -17.85
CA LEU A 235 -29.80 -10.06 -17.06
C LEU A 235 -29.87 -8.54 -17.25
N LYS A 236 -30.00 -8.09 -18.50
CA LYS A 236 -30.15 -6.68 -18.84
C LYS A 236 -31.40 -6.06 -18.23
N ALA A 237 -32.50 -6.77 -18.19
CA ALA A 237 -33.77 -6.27 -17.65
C ALA A 237 -33.76 -6.20 -16.12
N GLU A 238 -33.23 -7.22 -15.44
CA GLU A 238 -33.23 -7.33 -14.01
C GLU A 238 -32.02 -6.60 -13.35
N HIS A 239 -30.86 -6.60 -14.04
CA HIS A 239 -29.60 -6.05 -13.53
C HIS A 239 -28.88 -5.18 -14.61
N PRO A 240 -29.47 -4.05 -15.03
CA PRO A 240 -28.95 -3.25 -16.15
C PRO A 240 -27.58 -2.60 -15.88
N HIS A 241 -27.13 -2.57 -14.64
CA HIS A 241 -25.85 -2.02 -14.19
C HIS A 241 -24.72 -3.05 -14.13
N CYS A 242 -25.00 -4.35 -14.37
CA CYS A 242 -23.96 -5.39 -14.39
C CYS A 242 -23.17 -5.38 -15.72
N THR A 243 -22.51 -4.25 -15.99
CA THR A 243 -21.80 -3.99 -17.26
C THR A 243 -20.27 -4.04 -17.14
N HIS A 244 -19.74 -4.34 -15.96
CA HIS A 244 -18.31 -4.30 -15.68
C HIS A 244 -17.61 -5.62 -16.02
N GLY A 245 -18.22 -6.76 -15.69
CA GLY A 245 -17.57 -8.04 -15.93
C GLY A 245 -18.18 -9.23 -15.19
N LEU A 246 -17.37 -10.28 -15.09
CA LEU A 246 -17.73 -11.53 -14.42
C LEU A 246 -16.75 -11.89 -13.31
N VAL A 247 -17.30 -12.40 -12.22
CA VAL A 247 -16.57 -12.86 -11.02
C VAL A 247 -16.81 -14.35 -10.83
N VAL A 248 -15.76 -15.10 -10.51
CA VAL A 248 -15.84 -16.51 -10.13
C VAL A 248 -15.86 -16.65 -8.61
N ALA A 249 -16.70 -17.53 -8.09
CA ALA A 249 -16.82 -17.86 -6.67
C ALA A 249 -15.52 -18.45 -6.10
N LEU A 250 -15.35 -18.39 -4.78
CA LEU A 250 -14.18 -18.93 -4.09
C LEU A 250 -14.23 -20.43 -3.89
N ASP A 251 -15.44 -21.02 -3.94
CA ASP A 251 -15.69 -22.43 -3.66
C ASP A 251 -16.42 -23.11 -4.83
N GLU A 252 -16.45 -24.45 -4.81
CA GLU A 252 -17.06 -25.27 -5.84
C GLU A 252 -17.64 -26.57 -5.25
N GLN A 253 -18.65 -27.13 -5.92
CA GLN A 253 -19.22 -28.44 -5.56
C GLN A 253 -18.61 -29.53 -6.43
N ILE A 254 -17.82 -30.39 -5.84
CA ILE A 254 -17.30 -31.60 -6.52
C ILE A 254 -18.34 -32.74 -6.48
N GLU A 255 -18.16 -33.71 -7.37
CA GLU A 255 -18.98 -34.92 -7.45
C GLU A 255 -20.48 -34.62 -7.62
N THR A 256 -20.82 -33.68 -8.53
CA THR A 256 -22.21 -33.34 -8.83
C THR A 256 -22.61 -33.71 -10.26
N GLY A 257 -23.82 -34.24 -10.44
CA GLY A 257 -24.43 -34.46 -11.75
C GLY A 257 -24.95 -33.15 -12.37
N TRP A 258 -25.23 -33.17 -13.66
CA TRP A 258 -26.00 -32.10 -14.26
C TRP A 258 -27.46 -32.23 -13.93
N GLN A 259 -28.06 -33.42 -14.20
CA GLN A 259 -29.48 -33.69 -13.98
C GLN A 259 -29.70 -35.11 -13.43
N THR A 260 -30.50 -35.22 -12.36
CA THR A 260 -30.90 -36.48 -11.77
C THR A 260 -31.82 -37.25 -12.72
N ASN A 261 -31.63 -38.57 -12.82
CA ASN A 261 -32.51 -39.50 -13.58
C ASN A 261 -32.87 -39.08 -15.01
N TYR A 262 -32.02 -38.33 -15.69
CA TYR A 262 -32.30 -37.74 -16.99
C TYR A 262 -32.77 -38.76 -18.03
N GLN A 263 -32.32 -40.03 -17.95
CA GLN A 263 -32.72 -41.12 -18.86
C GLN A 263 -34.24 -41.39 -18.81
N THR A 264 -34.90 -41.12 -17.69
CA THR A 264 -36.34 -41.34 -17.51
C THR A 264 -37.15 -40.09 -17.84
N PHE A 265 -36.52 -38.92 -17.92
CA PHE A 265 -37.16 -37.66 -18.30
C PHE A 265 -37.57 -37.67 -19.80
N ASN A 266 -36.74 -38.28 -20.64
CA ASN A 266 -36.98 -38.44 -22.09
C ASN A 266 -37.37 -37.15 -22.81
N ASN A 267 -36.87 -36.02 -22.36
CA ASN A 267 -37.09 -34.69 -22.90
C ASN A 267 -35.86 -33.84 -22.60
N THR A 268 -35.80 -32.62 -23.16
CA THR A 268 -34.82 -31.63 -22.74
C THR A 268 -35.42 -30.69 -21.69
N VAL A 269 -34.61 -30.19 -20.77
CA VAL A 269 -35.01 -29.15 -19.84
C VAL A 269 -35.42 -27.89 -20.61
N GLY A 270 -34.69 -27.54 -21.67
CA GLY A 270 -35.00 -26.41 -22.52
C GLY A 270 -36.37 -26.51 -23.23
N ASN A 271 -36.76 -27.71 -23.69
CA ASN A 271 -38.12 -27.91 -24.25
C ASN A 271 -39.23 -27.73 -23.20
N TRP A 272 -39.00 -28.27 -21.99
CA TRP A 272 -39.96 -28.06 -20.91
C TRP A 272 -40.10 -26.59 -20.57
N VAL A 273 -38.96 -25.87 -20.48
CA VAL A 273 -38.89 -24.42 -20.17
C VAL A 273 -39.72 -23.61 -21.15
N VAL A 274 -39.52 -23.82 -22.48
CA VAL A 274 -40.26 -23.11 -23.54
C VAL A 274 -41.75 -23.41 -23.50
N GLN A 275 -42.15 -24.63 -23.10
CA GLN A 275 -43.56 -25.04 -23.09
C GLN A 275 -44.29 -24.57 -21.80
N ASN A 276 -43.58 -24.33 -20.72
CA ASN A 276 -44.20 -24.12 -19.40
C ASN A 276 -43.84 -22.77 -18.75
N THR A 277 -42.96 -21.99 -19.39
CA THR A 277 -42.48 -20.69 -18.86
C THR A 277 -42.39 -19.66 -19.99
N GLU A 278 -42.10 -18.41 -19.62
CA GLU A 278 -41.81 -17.32 -20.60
C GLU A 278 -40.32 -17.25 -20.96
N TYR A 279 -39.48 -18.15 -20.45
CA TYR A 279 -38.05 -18.16 -20.74
C TYR A 279 -37.74 -18.74 -22.14
N GLU A 280 -36.65 -18.25 -22.75
CA GLU A 280 -36.10 -18.86 -23.96
C GLU A 280 -35.52 -20.25 -23.64
N THR A 281 -35.30 -21.05 -24.69
CA THR A 281 -34.67 -22.38 -24.52
C THR A 281 -33.20 -22.24 -24.03
N ILE A 282 -32.82 -23.12 -23.11
CA ILE A 282 -31.42 -23.30 -22.67
C ILE A 282 -30.69 -24.34 -23.54
N THR A 283 -31.38 -25.01 -24.46
CA THR A 283 -30.83 -26.09 -25.28
C THR A 283 -30.19 -25.50 -26.53
N SER A 284 -28.90 -25.76 -26.72
CA SER A 284 -28.13 -25.28 -27.86
C SER A 284 -28.15 -26.23 -29.06
N GLY A 285 -28.32 -27.54 -28.90
CA GLY A 285 -28.41 -28.51 -29.96
C GLY A 285 -27.39 -28.35 -31.11
N TYR A 286 -27.23 -29.34 -31.96
CA TYR A 286 -26.27 -29.28 -33.06
C TYR A 286 -26.58 -28.24 -34.17
N ASN A 287 -27.77 -27.68 -34.18
CA ASN A 287 -28.22 -26.69 -35.16
C ASN A 287 -28.38 -25.28 -34.58
N LEU A 288 -27.98 -25.05 -33.32
CA LEU A 288 -28.14 -23.78 -32.61
C LEU A 288 -26.79 -23.23 -32.12
N GLU A 289 -25.84 -23.17 -33.06
CA GLU A 289 -24.49 -22.66 -32.77
C GLU A 289 -24.50 -21.25 -32.18
N ASP A 290 -25.41 -20.39 -32.64
CA ASP A 290 -25.54 -19.03 -32.11
C ASP A 290 -25.87 -19.01 -30.61
N ASN A 291 -26.76 -19.89 -30.15
CA ASN A 291 -27.10 -20.00 -28.72
C ASN A 291 -25.90 -20.45 -27.86
N LEU A 292 -25.06 -21.32 -28.42
CA LEU A 292 -23.86 -21.80 -27.72
C LEU A 292 -22.86 -20.66 -27.46
N ASN A 293 -22.81 -19.68 -28.34
CA ASN A 293 -21.88 -18.54 -28.26
C ASN A 293 -22.45 -17.34 -27.50
N ARG A 294 -23.69 -17.40 -26.99
CA ARG A 294 -24.28 -16.35 -26.16
C ARG A 294 -23.92 -16.57 -24.68
N PRO A 295 -23.44 -15.55 -23.96
CA PRO A 295 -23.25 -15.61 -22.53
C PRO A 295 -24.60 -15.45 -21.82
N MET A 296 -25.35 -16.53 -21.67
CA MET A 296 -26.71 -16.56 -21.13
C MET A 296 -26.82 -17.36 -19.83
N GLY A 297 -25.76 -17.39 -19.03
CA GLY A 297 -25.73 -18.17 -17.80
C GLY A 297 -26.77 -17.71 -16.77
N TYR A 298 -27.00 -16.42 -16.67
CA TYR A 298 -28.02 -15.87 -15.78
C TYR A 298 -29.43 -16.33 -16.20
N HIS A 299 -29.80 -16.07 -17.43
CA HIS A 299 -31.07 -16.52 -18.02
C HIS A 299 -31.27 -18.04 -17.86
N ASN A 300 -30.26 -18.83 -18.26
CA ASN A 300 -30.32 -20.28 -18.19
C ASN A 300 -30.55 -20.78 -16.77
N THR A 301 -29.85 -20.19 -15.80
CA THR A 301 -30.00 -20.53 -14.37
C THR A 301 -31.42 -20.27 -13.89
N LYS A 302 -31.99 -19.09 -14.21
CA LYS A 302 -33.38 -18.74 -13.86
C LYS A 302 -34.40 -19.70 -14.50
N ALA A 303 -34.21 -20.04 -15.77
CA ALA A 303 -35.05 -20.99 -16.47
C ALA A 303 -34.99 -22.39 -15.86
N ILE A 304 -33.81 -22.84 -15.47
CA ILE A 304 -33.60 -24.13 -14.78
C ILE A 304 -34.18 -24.09 -13.35
N GLU A 305 -34.08 -22.99 -12.65
CA GLU A 305 -34.74 -22.82 -11.34
C GLU A 305 -36.25 -22.98 -11.46
N ALA A 306 -36.86 -22.42 -12.49
CA ALA A 306 -38.28 -22.63 -12.74
C ALA A 306 -38.60 -24.12 -13.00
N PHE A 307 -37.75 -24.81 -13.80
CA PHE A 307 -37.86 -26.25 -14.00
C PHE A 307 -37.76 -27.04 -12.68
N ASN A 308 -36.72 -26.76 -11.87
CA ASN A 308 -36.47 -27.43 -10.60
C ASN A 308 -37.56 -27.15 -9.56
N SER A 309 -38.28 -26.04 -9.67
CA SER A 309 -39.34 -25.63 -8.73
C SER A 309 -40.68 -26.28 -9.06
N ALA A 310 -40.86 -26.81 -10.25
CA ALA A 310 -42.10 -27.48 -10.65
C ALA A 310 -42.19 -28.87 -9.98
N GLU A 311 -43.34 -29.15 -9.35
CA GLU A 311 -43.56 -30.37 -8.54
C GLU A 311 -43.41 -31.63 -9.42
N GLU A 312 -43.90 -31.57 -10.66
CA GLU A 312 -43.81 -32.68 -11.63
C GLU A 312 -42.37 -33.04 -12.01
N ASN A 313 -41.41 -32.10 -11.85
CA ASN A 313 -39.99 -32.30 -12.20
C ASN A 313 -39.12 -32.73 -11.00
N ALA A 314 -39.72 -32.96 -9.83
CA ALA A 314 -38.98 -33.27 -8.61
C ALA A 314 -38.01 -34.46 -8.71
N ALA A 315 -38.32 -35.43 -9.61
CA ALA A 315 -37.45 -36.59 -9.84
C ALA A 315 -36.30 -36.33 -10.84
N TRP A 316 -36.30 -35.17 -11.54
CA TRP A 316 -35.38 -34.86 -12.65
C TRP A 316 -34.63 -33.54 -12.46
N ARG A 317 -34.42 -33.13 -11.26
CA ARG A 317 -33.79 -31.84 -10.92
C ARG A 317 -32.41 -31.68 -11.55
N VAL A 318 -32.08 -30.47 -11.91
CA VAL A 318 -30.73 -30.10 -12.36
C VAL A 318 -29.88 -29.73 -11.14
N GLU A 319 -29.07 -30.69 -10.70
CA GLU A 319 -28.28 -30.61 -9.45
C GLU A 319 -27.22 -29.52 -9.49
N ALA A 320 -26.59 -29.30 -10.65
CA ALA A 320 -25.60 -28.24 -10.84
C ALA A 320 -26.16 -26.83 -10.55
N VAL A 321 -27.47 -26.60 -10.79
CA VAL A 321 -28.15 -25.34 -10.44
C VAL A 321 -28.59 -25.34 -8.99
N ASP A 322 -29.03 -26.49 -8.43
CA ASP A 322 -29.32 -26.58 -7.01
C ASP A 322 -28.13 -26.21 -6.13
N TYR A 323 -26.90 -26.60 -6.55
CA TYR A 323 -25.69 -26.13 -5.87
C TYR A 323 -25.61 -24.61 -5.85
N VAL A 324 -25.82 -23.93 -6.97
CA VAL A 324 -25.74 -22.46 -7.05
C VAL A 324 -26.79 -21.79 -6.18
N VAL A 325 -28.02 -22.33 -6.15
CA VAL A 325 -29.09 -21.84 -5.26
C VAL A 325 -28.68 -21.97 -3.78
N ASN A 326 -28.09 -23.09 -3.40
CA ASN A 326 -27.56 -23.30 -2.06
C ASN A 326 -26.39 -22.36 -1.76
N TYR A 327 -25.48 -22.15 -2.71
CA TYR A 327 -24.35 -21.24 -2.58
C TYR A 327 -24.78 -19.79 -2.29
N ARG A 328 -25.85 -19.29 -2.92
CA ARG A 328 -26.43 -17.97 -2.64
C ARG A 328 -26.85 -17.80 -1.16
N SER A 329 -27.27 -18.88 -0.51
CA SER A 329 -27.67 -18.83 0.90
C SER A 329 -26.47 -18.76 1.87
N GLN A 330 -25.30 -19.17 1.40
CA GLN A 330 -24.07 -19.22 2.20
C GLN A 330 -23.19 -17.98 1.95
N VAL A 331 -23.13 -17.51 0.71
CA VAL A 331 -22.33 -16.37 0.28
C VAL A 331 -23.23 -15.34 -0.36
N ALA A 332 -23.59 -14.31 0.41
CA ALA A 332 -24.40 -13.20 -0.08
C ALA A 332 -23.64 -12.42 -1.16
N ALA A 333 -24.29 -12.20 -2.29
CA ALA A 333 -23.78 -11.32 -3.33
C ALA A 333 -24.31 -9.88 -3.13
N PRO A 334 -23.56 -8.83 -3.54
CA PRO A 334 -24.04 -7.46 -3.46
C PRO A 334 -25.32 -7.23 -4.26
N GLU A 335 -26.20 -6.37 -3.79
CA GLU A 335 -27.43 -5.97 -4.51
C GLU A 335 -27.13 -5.32 -5.87
N THR A 336 -25.92 -4.78 -6.05
CA THR A 336 -25.43 -4.21 -7.30
C THR A 336 -24.95 -5.26 -8.31
N SER A 337 -25.02 -6.55 -7.97
CA SER A 337 -24.64 -7.67 -8.84
C SER A 337 -25.87 -8.47 -9.29
N SER A 338 -25.68 -9.41 -10.23
CA SER A 338 -26.71 -10.35 -10.65
C SER A 338 -27.09 -11.39 -9.58
N GLY A 339 -26.34 -11.46 -8.48
CA GLY A 339 -26.29 -12.66 -7.65
C GLY A 339 -25.57 -13.82 -8.36
N TRP A 340 -25.33 -14.91 -7.61
CA TRP A 340 -24.63 -16.09 -8.14
C TRP A 340 -25.49 -16.90 -9.10
N TYR A 341 -24.90 -17.37 -10.20
CA TYR A 341 -25.55 -18.25 -11.18
C TYR A 341 -24.55 -19.26 -11.78
N LEU A 342 -25.05 -20.27 -12.47
CA LEU A 342 -24.24 -21.24 -13.21
C LEU A 342 -23.91 -20.68 -14.61
N GLY A 343 -22.65 -20.46 -14.88
CA GLY A 343 -22.22 -19.89 -16.16
C GLY A 343 -22.61 -20.76 -17.37
N SER A 344 -22.96 -20.12 -18.47
CA SER A 344 -23.11 -20.77 -19.76
C SER A 344 -21.78 -21.28 -20.31
N SER A 345 -21.80 -22.13 -21.35
CA SER A 345 -20.56 -22.56 -22.01
C SER A 345 -19.71 -21.38 -22.47
N LYS A 346 -20.32 -20.30 -22.95
CA LYS A 346 -19.61 -19.08 -23.35
C LYS A 346 -18.91 -18.40 -22.19
N GLU A 347 -19.59 -18.19 -21.08
CA GLU A 347 -19.02 -17.54 -19.91
C GLU A 347 -17.90 -18.38 -19.26
N MET A 348 -18.10 -19.70 -19.22
CA MET A 348 -17.06 -20.60 -18.70
C MET A 348 -15.83 -20.66 -19.63
N SER A 349 -15.99 -20.44 -20.94
CA SER A 349 -14.84 -20.30 -21.85
C SER A 349 -14.03 -19.02 -21.56
N LEU A 350 -14.70 -17.93 -21.16
CA LEU A 350 -14.03 -16.69 -20.75
C LEU A 350 -13.21 -16.88 -19.48
N LEU A 351 -13.69 -17.71 -18.55
CA LEU A 351 -12.93 -18.05 -17.34
C LEU A 351 -11.57 -18.66 -17.67
N VAL A 352 -11.51 -19.45 -18.72
CA VAL A 352 -10.28 -20.16 -19.12
C VAL A 352 -9.39 -19.31 -20.00
N SER A 353 -9.93 -18.71 -21.07
CA SER A 353 -9.16 -18.00 -22.10
C SER A 353 -9.12 -16.48 -21.93
N GLY A 354 -10.19 -15.88 -21.40
CA GLY A 354 -10.42 -14.44 -21.41
C GLY A 354 -10.85 -13.85 -22.76
N GLU A 355 -10.94 -14.69 -23.80
CA GLU A 355 -11.16 -14.24 -25.18
C GLU A 355 -12.64 -14.35 -25.58
N TYR A 356 -13.33 -13.22 -25.69
CA TYR A 356 -14.74 -13.18 -26.07
C TYR A 356 -14.97 -13.67 -27.51
N GLY A 357 -14.05 -13.45 -28.44
CA GLY A 357 -14.18 -13.83 -29.85
C GLY A 357 -14.13 -15.33 -30.15
N GLN A 358 -13.82 -16.18 -29.15
CA GLN A 358 -13.79 -17.63 -29.36
C GLN A 358 -15.18 -18.20 -29.68
N ASN A 359 -15.26 -19.01 -30.73
CA ASN A 359 -16.45 -19.78 -31.06
C ASN A 359 -16.43 -21.09 -30.26
N ILE A 360 -17.44 -21.32 -29.42
CA ILE A 360 -17.52 -22.50 -28.54
C ILE A 360 -17.60 -23.80 -29.34
N TRP A 361 -18.23 -23.77 -30.51
CA TRP A 361 -18.33 -24.93 -31.38
C TRP A 361 -16.92 -25.40 -31.86
N ASP A 362 -16.09 -24.46 -32.27
CA ASP A 362 -14.73 -24.74 -32.74
C ASP A 362 -13.81 -25.26 -31.64
N ILE A 363 -13.96 -24.74 -30.42
CA ILE A 363 -13.11 -25.12 -29.27
C ILE A 363 -13.65 -26.31 -28.47
N ARG A 364 -14.76 -26.90 -28.92
CA ARG A 364 -15.36 -28.07 -28.25
C ARG A 364 -14.37 -29.24 -28.16
N ASP A 365 -13.66 -29.50 -29.24
CA ASP A 365 -12.73 -30.63 -29.38
C ASP A 365 -11.26 -30.19 -29.45
N GLN A 366 -11.01 -28.87 -29.48
CA GLN A 366 -9.66 -28.29 -29.55
C GLN A 366 -9.37 -27.47 -28.30
N GLY A 367 -8.20 -27.69 -27.69
CA GLY A 367 -7.77 -26.88 -26.57
C GLY A 367 -7.47 -25.43 -26.98
N ILE A 368 -7.67 -24.51 -26.05
CA ILE A 368 -7.35 -23.09 -26.19
C ILE A 368 -6.39 -22.63 -25.09
N SER A 369 -5.96 -21.38 -25.16
CA SER A 369 -5.15 -20.78 -24.09
C SER A 369 -5.86 -20.87 -22.74
N VAL A 370 -5.09 -21.17 -21.70
CA VAL A 370 -5.57 -21.24 -20.31
C VAL A 370 -4.91 -20.18 -19.43
N GLU A 371 -4.36 -19.13 -20.03
CA GLU A 371 -3.61 -18.09 -19.32
C GLU A 371 -4.52 -17.27 -18.39
N ASN A 372 -5.75 -17.01 -18.80
CA ASN A 372 -6.71 -16.30 -17.96
C ASN A 372 -6.99 -17.06 -16.66
N LYS A 373 -7.28 -18.36 -16.76
CA LYS A 373 -7.42 -19.23 -15.58
C LYS A 373 -6.18 -19.22 -14.68
N LYS A 374 -4.98 -19.22 -15.26
CA LYS A 374 -3.74 -19.17 -14.48
C LYS A 374 -3.62 -17.86 -13.69
N GLN A 375 -4.02 -16.73 -14.27
CA GLN A 375 -4.05 -15.44 -13.56
C GLN A 375 -5.05 -15.47 -12.41
N VAL A 376 -6.27 -15.93 -12.67
CA VAL A 376 -7.33 -16.09 -11.66
C VAL A 376 -6.86 -17.01 -10.52
N ASN A 377 -6.26 -18.16 -10.83
CA ASN A 377 -5.75 -19.10 -9.83
C ASN A 377 -4.64 -18.51 -8.95
N LYS A 378 -3.78 -17.65 -9.50
CA LYS A 378 -2.78 -16.92 -8.68
C LYS A 378 -3.44 -16.05 -7.62
N ARG A 379 -4.59 -15.45 -7.94
CA ARG A 379 -5.34 -14.61 -7.00
C ARG A 379 -6.12 -15.44 -5.99
N LEU A 380 -6.79 -16.51 -6.44
CA LEU A 380 -7.46 -17.47 -5.55
C LEU A 380 -6.49 -18.05 -4.52
N ALA A 381 -5.26 -18.36 -4.92
CA ALA A 381 -4.22 -18.86 -4.01
C ALA A 381 -3.80 -17.89 -2.90
N MET A 382 -4.14 -16.59 -3.02
CA MET A 382 -3.87 -15.57 -1.99
C MET A 382 -4.99 -15.46 -0.96
N ILE A 383 -6.15 -16.08 -1.20
CA ILE A 383 -7.33 -16.02 -0.34
C ILE A 383 -7.39 -17.31 0.49
N GLU A 384 -7.41 -17.17 1.81
CA GLU A 384 -7.50 -18.32 2.72
C GLU A 384 -8.79 -19.11 2.48
N GLY A 385 -8.68 -20.43 2.30
CA GLY A 385 -9.81 -21.32 2.07
C GLY A 385 -10.35 -21.35 0.63
N ALA A 386 -9.91 -20.44 -0.27
CA ALA A 386 -10.37 -20.44 -1.64
C ALA A 386 -9.79 -21.60 -2.47
N LEU A 387 -10.66 -22.23 -3.26
CA LEU A 387 -10.29 -23.32 -4.14
C LEU A 387 -9.83 -22.80 -5.51
N GLN A 388 -8.67 -23.29 -5.97
CA GLN A 388 -8.18 -22.96 -7.31
C GLN A 388 -8.89 -23.80 -8.37
N ILE A 389 -9.19 -23.19 -9.52
CA ILE A 389 -9.93 -23.81 -10.62
C ILE A 389 -9.12 -24.98 -11.21
N GLY A 390 -9.73 -26.18 -11.21
CA GLY A 390 -9.15 -27.36 -11.82
C GLY A 390 -8.02 -28.02 -11.02
N THR A 391 -8.00 -27.85 -9.70
CA THR A 391 -6.93 -28.40 -8.84
C THR A 391 -7.39 -29.47 -7.86
N GLN A 392 -8.70 -29.61 -7.63
CA GLN A 392 -9.24 -30.50 -6.59
C GLN A 392 -9.15 -31.99 -6.98
N ILE A 393 -9.22 -32.29 -8.29
CA ILE A 393 -9.09 -33.66 -8.82
C ILE A 393 -7.83 -33.72 -9.68
N PRO A 394 -6.83 -34.57 -9.32
CA PRO A 394 -5.50 -34.50 -9.92
C PRO A 394 -5.40 -34.90 -11.40
N VAL A 395 -6.35 -35.68 -11.93
CA VAL A 395 -6.17 -36.32 -13.24
C VAL A 395 -7.04 -35.70 -14.34
N MET A 396 -8.31 -35.40 -14.04
CA MET A 396 -9.23 -34.84 -15.00
C MET A 396 -10.45 -34.27 -14.26
N MET A 397 -10.73 -33.00 -14.47
CA MET A 397 -11.83 -32.31 -13.83
C MET A 397 -12.64 -31.58 -14.90
N PHE A 398 -13.95 -31.62 -14.78
CA PHE A 398 -14.87 -30.94 -15.68
C PHE A 398 -15.84 -30.08 -14.88
N TYR A 399 -16.12 -28.88 -15.38
CA TYR A 399 -17.10 -28.00 -14.80
C TYR A 399 -18.37 -28.00 -15.64
N TRP A 400 -19.49 -28.26 -15.00
CA TRP A 400 -20.78 -28.12 -15.62
C TRP A 400 -21.06 -26.65 -16.02
N THR A 401 -21.73 -26.48 -17.13
CA THR A 401 -22.28 -25.21 -17.55
C THR A 401 -23.82 -25.27 -17.52
N SER A 402 -24.49 -24.12 -17.57
CA SER A 402 -25.93 -24.04 -17.65
C SER A 402 -26.48 -24.36 -19.05
N THR A 403 -25.60 -24.65 -20.01
CA THR A 403 -25.98 -24.96 -21.42
C THR A 403 -26.34 -26.43 -21.57
N GLU A 404 -27.51 -26.71 -22.07
CA GLU A 404 -27.96 -28.04 -22.45
C GLU A 404 -27.68 -28.31 -23.94
N PHE A 405 -27.12 -29.45 -24.31
CA PHE A 405 -26.90 -29.83 -25.70
C PHE A 405 -28.00 -30.72 -26.26
N SER A 406 -28.50 -31.64 -25.46
CA SER A 406 -29.57 -32.57 -25.83
C SER A 406 -30.22 -33.17 -24.58
N TRP A 407 -31.13 -34.09 -24.74
CA TRP A 407 -31.71 -34.83 -23.62
C TRP A 407 -30.67 -35.65 -22.83
N GLU A 408 -29.55 -36.05 -23.48
CA GLU A 408 -28.47 -36.82 -22.83
C GLU A 408 -27.28 -35.97 -22.40
N TYR A 409 -27.05 -34.83 -23.07
CA TYR A 409 -25.77 -34.09 -22.92
C TYR A 409 -25.98 -32.66 -22.43
N ALA A 410 -25.11 -32.25 -21.58
CA ALA A 410 -24.93 -30.86 -21.17
C ALA A 410 -23.51 -30.38 -21.43
N GLY A 411 -23.32 -29.06 -21.42
CA GLY A 411 -22.02 -28.42 -21.67
C GLY A 411 -21.07 -28.58 -20.50
N LEU A 412 -19.82 -28.81 -20.82
CA LEU A 412 -18.70 -28.91 -19.90
C LEU A 412 -17.61 -27.90 -20.24
N MET A 413 -16.83 -27.53 -19.25
CA MET A 413 -15.57 -26.85 -19.38
C MET A 413 -14.45 -27.71 -18.81
N MET A 414 -13.40 -27.94 -19.60
CA MET A 414 -12.19 -28.64 -19.17
C MET A 414 -11.10 -27.61 -18.82
N PRO A 415 -10.79 -27.39 -17.52
CA PRO A 415 -9.88 -26.32 -17.11
C PRO A 415 -8.41 -26.59 -17.47
N MET A 416 -8.05 -27.83 -17.79
CA MET A 416 -6.68 -28.22 -18.10
C MET A 416 -6.19 -27.66 -19.46
N ASN A 417 -7.05 -27.68 -20.46
CA ASN A 417 -6.72 -27.30 -21.84
C ASN A 417 -7.75 -26.35 -22.50
N GLY A 418 -8.77 -25.92 -21.74
CA GLY A 418 -9.78 -24.98 -22.23
C GLY A 418 -10.79 -25.52 -23.22
N GLN A 419 -10.85 -26.84 -23.42
CA GLN A 419 -11.90 -27.45 -24.21
C GLN A 419 -13.27 -27.24 -23.59
N MET A 420 -14.31 -27.13 -24.45
CA MET A 420 -15.71 -26.96 -24.07
C MET A 420 -16.56 -28.14 -24.56
N PRO A 421 -16.22 -29.38 -24.10
CA PRO A 421 -16.94 -30.56 -24.58
C PRO A 421 -18.38 -30.63 -24.08
N GLN A 422 -19.14 -31.57 -24.60
CA GLN A 422 -20.39 -32.02 -24.00
C GLN A 422 -20.13 -33.29 -23.18
N GLY A 423 -20.89 -33.45 -22.09
CA GLY A 423 -20.85 -34.64 -21.24
C GLY A 423 -22.22 -35.21 -21.00
N PHE A 424 -22.32 -36.52 -20.75
CA PHE A 424 -23.55 -37.12 -20.27
C PHE A 424 -23.98 -36.47 -18.98
N LYS A 425 -25.25 -36.15 -18.83
CA LYS A 425 -25.85 -35.55 -17.62
C LYS A 425 -25.83 -36.47 -16.40
N SER A 426 -24.88 -37.32 -16.33
CA SER A 426 -24.70 -38.58 -15.61
C SER A 426 -24.75 -38.46 -14.09
N ASP A 427 -25.13 -39.58 -13.49
CA ASP A 427 -25.17 -39.83 -12.05
C ASP A 427 -23.81 -40.30 -11.48
N ASN A 428 -22.81 -40.58 -12.32
CA ASN A 428 -21.51 -41.05 -11.90
C ASN A 428 -20.43 -40.01 -12.11
N VAL A 429 -20.16 -39.28 -11.07
CA VAL A 429 -19.72 -37.90 -11.14
C VAL A 429 -18.36 -37.60 -10.52
N ALA A 430 -17.53 -38.62 -10.30
CA ALA A 430 -16.24 -38.49 -9.62
C ALA A 430 -15.28 -37.40 -10.19
N PHE A 431 -15.57 -36.89 -11.40
CA PHE A 431 -14.74 -35.90 -12.09
C PHE A 431 -15.48 -34.62 -12.46
N TYR A 432 -16.76 -34.51 -12.08
CA TYR A 432 -17.61 -33.38 -12.43
C TYR A 432 -17.84 -32.45 -11.23
N THR A 433 -17.85 -31.18 -11.52
CA THR A 433 -18.02 -30.12 -10.53
C THR A 433 -18.90 -29.00 -11.04
N ALA A 434 -19.48 -28.24 -10.13
CA ALA A 434 -20.14 -27.00 -10.43
C ALA A 434 -19.50 -25.85 -9.68
N ARG A 435 -19.37 -24.69 -10.33
CA ARG A 435 -18.85 -23.47 -9.71
C ARG A 435 -19.69 -22.28 -10.11
N ALA A 436 -20.05 -21.47 -9.14
CA ALA A 436 -20.85 -20.29 -9.36
C ALA A 436 -20.03 -19.13 -9.93
N ILE A 437 -20.71 -18.31 -10.74
CA ILE A 437 -20.20 -17.02 -11.20
C ILE A 437 -21.25 -15.94 -10.93
N LEU A 438 -20.87 -14.66 -11.01
CA LEU A 438 -21.79 -13.53 -11.02
C LEU A 438 -21.36 -12.46 -12.01
N ALA A 439 -22.31 -11.63 -12.47
CA ALA A 439 -22.06 -10.41 -13.20
C ALA A 439 -22.21 -9.18 -12.31
N PHE A 440 -21.43 -8.12 -12.56
CA PHE A 440 -21.44 -6.90 -11.75
C PHE A 440 -21.22 -5.63 -12.56
#